data_7b1ea15d6bd13b96238e3bdc42eca238
#
_entry.id   7b1ea15d6bd13b96238e3bdc42eca238
#
_cell.length_a   1.000
_cell.length_b   1.000
_cell.length_c   1.000
_cell.angle_alpha   90.00
_cell.angle_beta   90.00
_cell.angle_gamma   90.00
#
_symmetry.space_group_name_H-M   'P 1'
#
loop_
_entity.id
_entity.type
_entity.pdbx_description
1 polymer ?
#
loop_
_entity_poly.entity_id
_entity_poly.type
_entity_poly.pdbx_seq_one_letter_code
_entity_poly.pdbx_strand_id
1 'polypeptide(L)'
;MLSSGGHIAGIVNPPGPKAWYEASDYAGPDPEAWRAANSKHRGSWWEDWTAWSDVRAGDRIKPPSLGSKRYPPLGDAPGEYVHG
;
A
#
# COMPACT_ATOMS: atom_id res chain seq x y z
N MET A 1 7.69 8.70 5.92
CA MET A 1 7.65 7.22 5.95
C MET A 1 8.82 6.65 5.17
N LEU A 2 9.51 5.67 5.71
CA LEU A 2 10.61 4.94 5.09
C LEU A 2 10.28 3.44 5.08
N SER A 3 10.47 2.78 3.95
CA SER A 3 10.14 1.35 3.76
C SER A 3 11.41 0.52 3.60
N SER A 4 11.35 -0.76 3.95
CA SER A 4 12.47 -1.71 3.90
C SER A 4 12.88 -2.15 2.50
N GLY A 5 12.08 -1.88 1.50
CA GLY A 5 12.42 -2.22 0.12
C GLY A 5 13.50 -1.33 -0.44
N GLY A 6 14.22 -1.79 -1.45
CA GLY A 6 15.07 -0.95 -2.26
C GLY A 6 14.26 0.06 -3.08
N HIS A 7 14.89 0.79 -3.96
CA HIS A 7 14.37 1.92 -4.71
C HIS A 7 12.87 1.81 -5.11
N ILE A 8 12.54 1.04 -6.14
CA ILE A 8 11.14 0.86 -6.57
C ILE A 8 10.39 -0.08 -5.63
N ALA A 9 11.03 -1.15 -5.19
CA ALA A 9 10.42 -2.13 -4.31
C ALA A 9 9.96 -1.53 -2.96
N GLY A 10 10.63 -0.48 -2.48
CA GLY A 10 10.22 0.26 -1.28
C GLY A 10 8.87 0.95 -1.41
N ILE A 11 8.53 1.42 -2.59
CA ILE A 11 7.23 2.05 -2.87
C ILE A 11 6.11 0.98 -2.82
N VAL A 12 6.33 -0.16 -3.43
CA VAL A 12 5.37 -1.26 -3.46
C VAL A 12 5.32 -1.99 -2.12
N ASN A 13 6.44 -2.50 -1.65
CA ASN A 13 6.65 -3.20 -0.37
C ASN A 13 5.40 -3.91 0.20
N PRO A 14 4.85 -4.92 -0.51
CA PRO A 14 3.64 -5.60 -0.09
C PRO A 14 3.83 -6.31 1.26
N PRO A 15 2.75 -6.67 1.96
CA PRO A 15 2.84 -7.44 3.18
C PRO A 15 3.67 -8.71 3.02
N GLY A 16 4.59 -8.95 3.96
CA GLY A 16 5.47 -10.12 3.92
C GLY A 16 6.32 -10.24 5.19
N PRO A 17 6.91 -11.42 5.44
CA PRO A 17 7.59 -11.70 6.70
C PRO A 17 8.87 -10.87 6.92
N LYS A 18 9.45 -10.35 5.86
CA LYS A 18 10.69 -9.52 5.91
C LYS A 18 10.41 -8.02 5.79
N ALA A 19 9.16 -7.63 5.53
CA ALA A 19 8.79 -6.22 5.39
C ALA A 19 8.87 -5.49 6.74
N TRP A 20 9.32 -4.26 6.69
CA TRP A 20 9.26 -3.31 7.80
C TRP A 20 9.19 -1.88 7.25
N TYR A 21 8.73 -0.97 8.07
CA TYR A 21 8.68 0.46 7.73
C TYR A 21 8.92 1.32 8.98
N GLU A 22 9.28 2.57 8.76
CA GLU A 22 9.35 3.62 9.76
C GLU A 22 8.38 4.74 9.36
N ALA A 23 7.59 5.24 10.30
CA ALA A 23 6.66 6.33 10.08
C ALA A 23 6.60 7.24 11.28
N SER A 24 6.43 8.53 11.05
CA SER A 24 6.31 9.55 12.10
C SER A 24 5.63 10.79 11.54
N ASP A 25 4.92 11.51 12.39
CA ASP A 25 4.36 12.82 12.10
C ASP A 25 5.40 13.94 12.18
N TYR A 26 6.56 13.66 12.73
CA TYR A 26 7.66 14.60 12.79
C TYR A 26 8.24 14.87 11.38
N ALA A 27 8.32 16.11 11.01
CA ALA A 27 8.83 16.57 9.70
C ALA A 27 9.95 17.62 9.89
N GLY A 28 10.96 17.29 10.68
CA GLY A 28 12.16 18.13 10.82
C GLY A 28 13.03 18.10 9.57
N PRO A 29 13.95 19.05 9.42
CA PRO A 29 14.78 19.18 8.21
C PRO A 29 15.93 18.17 8.14
N ASP A 30 16.27 17.52 9.24
CA ASP A 30 17.39 16.57 9.33
C ASP A 30 16.87 15.12 9.20
N PRO A 31 17.16 14.42 8.08
CA PRO A 31 16.70 13.05 7.87
C PRO A 31 17.33 12.04 8.83
N GLU A 32 18.57 12.25 9.27
CA GLU A 32 19.23 11.34 10.22
C GLU A 32 18.63 11.47 11.63
N ALA A 33 18.33 12.69 12.06
CA ALA A 33 17.61 12.93 13.31
C ALA A 33 16.20 12.31 13.28
N TRP A 34 15.51 12.40 12.14
CA TRP A 34 14.23 11.76 11.94
C TRP A 34 14.32 10.24 12.11
N ARG A 35 15.30 9.60 11.47
CA ARG A 35 15.53 8.14 11.59
C ARG A 35 15.88 7.72 13.01
N ALA A 36 16.75 8.49 13.69
CA ALA A 36 17.16 8.20 15.06
C ALA A 36 15.99 8.25 16.06
N ALA A 37 15.00 9.11 15.80
CA ALA A 37 13.81 9.26 16.63
C ALA A 37 12.71 8.19 16.38
N ASN A 38 12.81 7.44 15.28
CA ASN A 38 11.81 6.45 14.90
C ASN A 38 12.22 5.02 15.25
N SER A 39 11.22 4.16 15.35
CA SER A 39 11.39 2.71 15.45
C SER A 39 10.83 2.01 14.22
N LYS A 40 11.40 0.86 13.93
CA LYS A 40 10.93 0.00 12.85
C LYS A 40 9.68 -0.74 13.27
N HIS A 41 8.64 -0.64 12.45
CA HIS A 41 7.43 -1.44 12.54
C HIS A 41 7.55 -2.64 11.59
N ARG A 42 7.26 -3.83 12.08
CA ARG A 42 7.19 -5.03 11.23
C ARG A 42 5.93 -4.98 10.39
N GLY A 43 6.02 -5.42 9.15
CA GLY A 43 4.93 -5.41 8.20
C GLY A 43 5.12 -4.40 7.09
N SER A 44 4.10 -4.22 6.28
CA SER A 44 4.11 -3.25 5.19
C SER A 44 3.54 -1.92 5.65
N TRP A 45 4.02 -0.83 5.05
CA TRP A 45 3.42 0.50 5.20
C TRP A 45 1.95 0.54 4.71
N TRP A 46 1.49 -0.46 3.97
CA TRP A 46 0.09 -0.57 3.54
C TRP A 46 -0.88 -0.65 4.72
N GLU A 47 -0.48 -1.28 5.81
CA GLU A 47 -1.29 -1.39 7.03
C GLU A 47 -1.51 -0.02 7.67
N ASP A 48 -0.45 0.76 7.80
CA ASP A 48 -0.51 2.13 8.32
C ASP A 48 -1.34 3.04 7.39
N TRP A 49 -1.10 2.96 6.09
CA TRP A 49 -1.87 3.68 5.09
C TRP A 49 -3.36 3.31 5.12
N THR A 50 -3.68 2.04 5.27
CA THR A 50 -5.07 1.57 5.35
C THR A 50 -5.76 2.12 6.59
N ALA A 51 -5.12 2.05 7.74
CA ALA A 51 -5.65 2.62 8.99
C ALA A 51 -5.88 4.13 8.87
N TRP A 52 -4.94 4.85 8.29
CA TRP A 52 -5.06 6.29 8.04
C TRP A 52 -6.21 6.62 7.07
N SER A 53 -6.38 5.82 6.02
CA SER A 53 -7.43 5.99 5.02
C SER A 53 -8.81 5.65 5.56
N ASP A 54 -8.94 4.57 6.34
CA ASP A 54 -10.23 4.08 6.84
C ASP A 54 -10.97 5.14 7.68
N VAL A 55 -10.24 5.89 8.51
CA VAL A 55 -10.86 6.97 9.32
C VAL A 55 -11.31 8.18 8.50
N ARG A 56 -10.95 8.24 7.23
CA ARG A 56 -11.27 9.33 6.30
C ARG A 56 -12.19 8.91 5.15
N ALA A 57 -12.33 7.63 4.92
CA ALA A 57 -13.08 7.07 3.78
C ALA A 57 -14.59 7.03 3.99
N GLY A 58 -15.08 7.16 5.22
CA GLY A 58 -16.48 6.96 5.55
C GLY A 58 -16.86 5.47 5.65
N ASP A 59 -18.15 5.19 5.54
CA ASP A 59 -18.68 3.85 5.72
C ASP A 59 -18.29 2.91 4.57
N ARG A 60 -18.14 1.63 4.91
CA ARG A 60 -17.93 0.58 3.90
C ARG A 60 -19.23 0.36 3.13
N ILE A 61 -19.13 0.36 1.82
CA ILE A 61 -20.26 0.10 0.91
C ILE A 61 -20.02 -1.19 0.13
N LYS A 62 -21.09 -1.70 -0.44
CA LYS A 62 -21.02 -2.85 -1.35
C LYS A 62 -20.18 -2.49 -2.59
N PRO A 63 -19.22 -3.32 -3.02
CA PRO A 63 -18.47 -3.04 -4.24
C PRO A 63 -19.40 -2.98 -5.46
N PRO A 64 -19.08 -2.17 -6.47
CA PRO A 64 -19.83 -2.17 -7.72
C PRO A 64 -19.68 -3.51 -8.43
N SER A 65 -20.68 -3.84 -9.28
CA SER A 65 -20.56 -4.98 -10.19
C SER A 65 -19.46 -4.74 -11.23
N LEU A 66 -18.86 -5.84 -11.70
CA LEU A 66 -17.88 -5.77 -12.77
C LEU A 66 -18.53 -5.37 -14.10
N GLY A 67 -17.83 -4.51 -14.84
CA GLY A 67 -18.27 -4.06 -16.16
C GLY A 67 -19.53 -3.21 -16.14
N SER A 68 -20.11 -3.03 -17.33
CA SER A 68 -21.37 -2.32 -17.55
C SER A 68 -22.12 -2.92 -18.71
N LYS A 69 -23.37 -2.49 -18.95
CA LYS A 69 -24.13 -2.94 -20.14
C LYS A 69 -23.42 -2.63 -21.46
N ARG A 70 -22.71 -1.50 -21.52
CA ARG A 70 -21.95 -1.09 -22.71
C ARG A 70 -20.59 -1.79 -22.81
N TYR A 71 -19.97 -2.10 -21.66
CA TYR A 71 -18.65 -2.73 -21.56
C TYR A 71 -18.72 -3.90 -20.60
N PRO A 72 -19.30 -5.04 -21.02
CA PRO A 72 -19.39 -6.22 -20.18
C PRO A 72 -17.99 -6.81 -19.92
N PRO A 73 -17.81 -7.56 -18.83
CA PRO A 73 -16.60 -8.34 -18.60
C PRO A 73 -16.34 -9.29 -19.78
N LEU A 74 -15.07 -9.40 -20.20
CA LEU A 74 -14.68 -10.31 -21.30
C LEU A 74 -14.32 -11.71 -20.79
N GLY A 75 -13.87 -11.83 -19.54
CA GLY A 75 -13.45 -13.09 -18.93
C GLY A 75 -12.75 -12.84 -17.61
N ASP A 76 -12.37 -13.91 -16.94
CA ASP A 76 -11.66 -13.86 -15.68
C ASP A 76 -10.16 -13.52 -15.88
N ALA A 77 -9.56 -12.89 -14.88
CA ALA A 77 -8.12 -12.67 -14.86
C ALA A 77 -7.38 -14.02 -14.73
N PRO A 78 -6.21 -14.17 -15.35
CA PRO A 78 -5.42 -13.15 -16.05
C PRO A 78 -5.77 -12.95 -17.53
N GLY A 79 -6.83 -13.56 -18.03
CA GLY A 79 -7.20 -13.54 -19.44
C GLY A 79 -6.34 -14.47 -20.30
N GLU A 80 -6.49 -14.41 -21.62
CA GLU A 80 -5.84 -15.33 -22.57
C GLU A 80 -4.48 -14.83 -23.05
N TYR A 81 -4.29 -13.53 -23.10
CA TYR A 81 -3.06 -12.91 -23.65
C TYR A 81 -1.79 -13.38 -22.96
N VAL A 82 -1.82 -13.60 -21.67
CA VAL A 82 -0.66 -14.04 -20.86
C VAL A 82 -0.19 -15.45 -21.22
N HIS A 83 -1.02 -16.25 -21.82
CA HIS A 83 -0.68 -17.62 -22.23
C HIS A 83 -0.08 -17.72 -23.64
N GLY A 84 0.12 -16.60 -24.28
CA GLY A 84 0.77 -16.47 -25.58
C GLY A 84 -0.16 -16.60 -26.74
#